data_cee51fdd5a02f630f53e1e7a1f5b3b83
#
_entry.id   cee51fdd5a02f630f53e1e7a1f5b3b83
#
_cell.length_a   1.000
_cell.length_b   1.000
_cell.length_c   1.000
_cell.angle_alpha   90.00
_cell.angle_beta   90.00
_cell.angle_gamma   90.00
#
_symmetry.space_group_name_H-M   'P 1'
#
loop_
_entity.id
_entity.type
_entity.pdbx_description
1 polymer ?
#
loop_
_entity_poly.entity_id
_entity_poly.type
_entity_poly.pdbx_seq_one_letter_code
_entity_poly.pdbx_strand_id
1 'polypeptide(L)'
;MTVRRVMGIETEYGIVVPGDPSANPMVASGDVVTTYATSRGIRPARASWDYADEAPLRDARGFDMGRGIAHPSQLTDVEDPTLANVVLTNGARLYVDHAHPEYSSPEVTTPRDAVTWDRAGELVMREAVARLATMPPGINLYKNNTDGKGSSYGTHENYLMSR
;
A
#
# COMPACT_ATOMS: atom_id res chain seq x y z
N MET A 1 -13.39 -31.98 -10.85
CA MET A 1 -13.90 -30.89 -9.96
C MET A 1 -12.94 -29.74 -10.04
N THR A 2 -13.41 -28.57 -10.44
CA THR A 2 -12.55 -27.37 -10.47
C THR A 2 -12.49 -26.83 -9.04
N VAL A 3 -11.32 -26.87 -8.42
CA VAL A 3 -11.12 -26.22 -7.11
C VAL A 3 -11.15 -24.72 -7.33
N ARG A 4 -12.12 -24.04 -6.71
CA ARG A 4 -12.13 -22.57 -6.70
C ARG A 4 -10.93 -22.10 -5.87
N ARG A 5 -10.04 -21.37 -6.49
CA ARG A 5 -8.89 -20.75 -5.81
C ARG A 5 -9.24 -19.31 -5.49
N VAL A 6 -9.00 -18.93 -4.26
CA VAL A 6 -9.07 -17.53 -3.83
C VAL A 6 -7.74 -16.89 -4.19
N MET A 7 -7.78 -15.69 -4.74
CA MET A 7 -6.62 -14.88 -5.06
C MET A 7 -6.87 -13.42 -4.72
N GLY A 8 -5.79 -12.68 -4.48
CA GLY A 8 -5.78 -11.24 -4.30
C GLY A 8 -4.55 -10.64 -4.95
N ILE A 9 -4.62 -9.37 -5.32
CA ILE A 9 -3.54 -8.61 -5.93
C ILE A 9 -3.27 -7.38 -5.06
N GLU A 10 -2.00 -7.17 -4.74
CA GLU A 10 -1.49 -5.95 -4.12
C GLU A 10 -0.64 -5.21 -5.15
N THR A 11 -0.86 -3.92 -5.28
CA THR A 11 -0.12 -3.08 -6.23
C THR A 11 0.41 -1.85 -5.52
N GLU A 12 1.72 -1.72 -5.50
CA GLU A 12 2.45 -0.53 -5.06
C GLU A 12 2.56 0.47 -6.21
N TYR A 13 2.46 1.75 -5.89
CA TYR A 13 2.62 2.83 -6.87
C TYR A 13 3.83 3.69 -6.51
N GLY A 14 4.72 3.89 -7.48
CA GLY A 14 5.77 4.89 -7.35
C GLY A 14 5.19 6.28 -7.20
N ILE A 15 5.86 7.14 -6.42
CA ILE A 15 5.36 8.46 -6.08
C ILE A 15 6.42 9.54 -6.29
N VAL A 16 6.00 10.66 -6.86
CA VAL A 16 6.86 11.83 -7.06
C VAL A 16 6.06 13.11 -6.80
N VAL A 17 6.64 14.02 -6.06
CA VAL A 17 6.15 15.40 -5.91
C VAL A 17 6.83 16.27 -6.98
N PRO A 18 6.09 16.81 -7.96
CA PRO A 18 6.67 17.60 -9.03
C PRO A 18 7.40 18.83 -8.51
N GLY A 19 8.65 19.02 -8.96
CA GLY A 19 9.47 20.17 -8.57
C GLY A 19 10.12 20.06 -7.18
N ASP A 20 9.85 19.00 -6.41
CA ASP A 20 10.50 18.76 -5.12
C ASP A 20 11.11 17.34 -5.04
N PRO A 21 12.35 17.17 -5.49
CA PRO A 21 13.05 15.88 -5.39
C PRO A 21 13.41 15.46 -3.96
N SER A 22 13.26 16.36 -2.99
CA SER A 22 13.54 16.13 -1.57
C SER A 22 12.28 15.80 -0.76
N ALA A 23 11.10 15.81 -1.39
CA ALA A 23 9.85 15.49 -0.72
C ALA A 23 9.91 14.11 -0.06
N ASN A 24 9.40 14.02 1.16
CA ASN A 24 9.33 12.77 1.89
C ASN A 24 8.25 11.86 1.24
N PRO A 25 8.62 10.72 0.65
CA PRO A 25 7.66 9.87 -0.04
C PRO A 25 6.65 9.21 0.89
N MET A 26 6.97 9.00 2.17
CA MET A 26 6.02 8.46 3.15
C MET A 26 4.90 9.46 3.44
N VAL A 27 5.26 10.74 3.61
CA VAL A 27 4.27 11.81 3.81
C VAL A 27 3.37 11.93 2.59
N ALA A 28 3.97 12.01 1.39
CA ALA A 28 3.23 12.10 0.13
C ALA A 28 2.29 10.89 -0.08
N SER A 29 2.73 9.68 0.27
CA SER A 29 1.90 8.47 0.20
C SER A 29 0.76 8.50 1.21
N GLY A 30 1.02 9.00 2.43
CA GLY A 30 -0.01 9.24 3.43
C GLY A 30 -1.07 10.23 2.96
N ASP A 31 -0.66 11.28 2.25
CA ASP A 31 -1.58 12.26 1.66
C ASP A 31 -2.49 11.64 0.59
N VAL A 32 -1.97 10.73 -0.23
CA VAL A 32 -2.78 9.98 -1.21
C VAL A 32 -3.88 9.18 -0.52
N VAL A 33 -3.51 8.38 0.48
CA VAL A 33 -4.46 7.54 1.23
C VAL A 33 -5.49 8.38 1.97
N THR A 34 -5.04 9.38 2.70
CA THR A 34 -5.90 10.26 3.53
C THR A 34 -6.86 11.07 2.66
N THR A 35 -6.38 11.62 1.54
CA THR A 35 -7.21 12.41 0.62
C THR A 35 -8.33 11.58 0.02
N TYR A 36 -8.04 10.36 -0.44
CA TYR A 36 -9.08 9.47 -0.94
C TYR A 36 -10.07 9.08 0.17
N ALA A 37 -9.58 8.62 1.32
CA ALA A 37 -10.41 8.21 2.45
C ALA A 37 -11.37 9.34 2.88
N THR A 38 -10.83 10.53 3.10
CA THR A 38 -11.62 11.71 3.49
C THR A 38 -12.70 12.04 2.45
N SER A 39 -12.36 11.95 1.17
CA SER A 39 -13.30 12.22 0.08
C SER A 39 -14.50 11.26 0.06
N ARG A 40 -14.33 10.09 0.64
CA ARG A 40 -15.35 9.05 0.75
C ARG A 40 -16.00 8.99 2.13
N GLY A 41 -15.66 9.91 3.04
CA GLY A 41 -16.15 9.89 4.42
C GLY A 41 -15.62 8.70 5.24
N ILE A 42 -14.55 8.05 4.77
CA ILE A 42 -13.90 6.95 5.48
C ILE A 42 -12.89 7.55 6.44
N ARG A 43 -12.92 7.13 7.69
CA ARG A 43 -11.89 7.52 8.66
C ARG A 43 -10.70 6.57 8.50
N PRO A 44 -9.48 7.09 8.24
CA PRO A 44 -8.28 6.27 8.29
C PRO A 44 -8.15 5.66 9.69
N ALA A 45 -8.02 4.34 9.75
CA ALA A 45 -7.61 3.71 10.98
C ALA A 45 -6.10 3.98 11.13
N ARG A 46 -5.68 4.39 12.31
CA ARG A 46 -4.26 4.33 12.67
C ARG A 46 -3.95 2.85 12.84
N ALA A 47 -3.12 2.29 11.98
CA ALA A 47 -2.68 0.93 12.14
C ALA A 47 -1.62 0.92 13.24
N SER A 48 -2.00 0.49 14.43
CA SER A 48 -1.03 -0.07 15.36
C SER A 48 -0.90 -1.56 15.02
N TRP A 49 0.27 -2.00 14.60
CA TRP A 49 0.57 -3.41 14.52
C TRP A 49 0.65 -3.99 15.93
N ASP A 50 -0.04 -5.09 16.17
CA ASP A 50 0.15 -5.85 17.41
C ASP A 50 1.34 -6.79 17.23
N TYR A 51 2.50 -6.34 17.68
CA TYR A 51 3.73 -7.14 17.63
C TYR A 51 3.78 -8.28 18.67
N ALA A 52 2.74 -8.47 19.47
CA ALA A 52 2.67 -9.60 20.37
C ALA A 52 2.54 -10.93 19.60
N ASP A 53 1.83 -10.90 18.47
CA ASP A 53 1.57 -12.08 17.66
C ASP A 53 2.40 -12.11 16.36
N GLU A 54 2.92 -10.97 15.90
CA GLU A 54 3.75 -10.87 14.70
C GLU A 54 5.14 -10.31 15.02
N ALA A 55 6.18 -10.99 14.60
CA ALA A 55 7.56 -10.54 14.75
C ALA A 55 8.15 -10.19 13.37
N PRO A 56 7.93 -8.94 12.86
CA PRO A 56 8.36 -8.54 11.52
C PRO A 56 9.88 -8.56 11.32
N LEU A 57 10.64 -8.58 12.41
CA LEU A 57 12.10 -8.69 12.40
C LEU A 57 12.60 -10.14 12.48
N ARG A 58 11.68 -11.12 12.60
CA ARG A 58 12.01 -12.55 12.64
C ARG A 58 11.72 -13.18 11.28
N ASP A 59 12.72 -13.83 10.70
CA ASP A 59 12.52 -14.61 9.48
C ASP A 59 11.97 -16.03 9.79
N ALA A 60 11.56 -16.76 8.74
CA ALA A 60 11.03 -18.10 8.85
C ALA A 60 12.04 -19.13 9.43
N ARG A 61 13.32 -18.80 9.49
CA ARG A 61 14.40 -19.61 10.06
C ARG A 61 14.61 -19.33 11.55
N GLY A 62 13.87 -18.36 12.11
CA GLY A 62 13.97 -17.96 13.51
C GLY A 62 15.08 -16.93 13.77
N PHE A 63 15.72 -16.39 12.74
CA PHE A 63 16.64 -15.26 12.90
C PHE A 63 15.85 -14.03 13.30
N ASP A 64 16.25 -13.38 14.40
CA ASP A 64 15.62 -12.17 14.93
C ASP A 64 16.62 -11.01 14.82
N MET A 65 16.27 -10.02 14.00
CA MET A 65 17.07 -8.81 13.86
C MET A 65 16.81 -7.90 15.07
N GLY A 66 17.85 -7.63 15.84
CA GLY A 66 17.72 -6.70 16.97
C GLY A 66 17.26 -5.31 16.51
N ARG A 67 16.32 -4.70 17.25
CA ARG A 67 15.73 -3.37 16.92
C ARG A 67 16.77 -2.28 16.70
N GLY A 68 17.93 -2.35 17.37
CA GLY A 68 19.00 -1.36 17.24
C GLY A 68 19.73 -1.36 15.90
N ILE A 69 19.57 -2.41 15.10
CA ILE A 69 20.18 -2.55 13.76
C ILE A 69 19.13 -2.58 12.65
N ALA A 70 17.85 -2.60 13.01
CA ALA A 70 16.76 -2.55 12.04
C ALA A 70 16.66 -1.15 11.41
N HIS A 71 16.33 -1.12 10.12
CA HIS A 71 16.07 0.15 9.45
C HIS A 71 14.81 0.81 10.07
N PRO A 72 14.77 2.14 10.23
CA PRO A 72 13.60 2.82 10.81
C PRO A 72 12.26 2.47 10.16
N SER A 73 12.24 2.16 8.86
CA SER A 73 11.03 1.72 8.14
C SER A 73 10.53 0.32 8.57
N GLN A 74 11.34 -0.44 9.30
CA GLN A 74 11.00 -1.76 9.84
C GLN A 74 10.51 -1.67 11.29
N LEU A 75 10.64 -0.49 11.92
CA LEU A 75 10.26 -0.20 13.31
C LEU A 75 8.96 0.61 13.32
N THR A 76 7.85 -0.03 12.96
CA THR A 76 6.54 0.63 12.80
C THR A 76 5.67 0.58 14.05
N ASP A 77 6.23 0.34 15.21
CA ASP A 77 5.51 0.22 16.49
C ASP A 77 5.22 1.56 17.19
N VAL A 78 5.64 2.66 16.59
CA VAL A 78 5.21 3.99 17.00
C VAL A 78 3.98 4.35 16.17
N GLU A 79 2.94 4.93 16.78
CA GLU A 79 1.83 5.55 16.04
C GLU A 79 2.41 6.57 15.05
N ASP A 80 2.72 6.12 13.85
CA ASP A 80 3.16 7.01 12.79
C ASP A 80 1.91 7.59 12.13
N PRO A 81 1.67 8.90 12.27
CA PRO A 81 0.53 9.55 11.64
C PRO A 81 0.60 9.51 10.10
N THR A 82 1.76 9.17 9.52
CA THR A 82 1.94 9.02 8.07
C THR A 82 1.52 7.64 7.56
N LEU A 83 1.37 6.64 8.45
CA LEU A 83 0.90 5.31 8.11
C LEU A 83 -0.63 5.27 8.00
N ALA A 84 -1.17 5.98 7.04
CA ALA A 84 -2.60 5.89 6.74
C ALA A 84 -2.94 4.49 6.20
N ASN A 85 -4.00 3.90 6.75
CA ASN A 85 -4.49 2.58 6.37
C ASN A 85 -6.01 2.58 6.43
N VAL A 86 -6.67 2.23 5.34
CA VAL A 86 -8.12 2.24 5.26
C VAL A 86 -8.66 1.02 4.52
N VAL A 87 -9.77 0.49 5.00
CA VAL A 87 -10.58 -0.47 4.25
C VAL A 87 -11.63 0.31 3.46
N LEU A 88 -11.66 0.09 2.16
CA LEU A 88 -12.57 0.76 1.24
C LEU A 88 -13.94 0.07 1.21
N THR A 89 -14.95 0.77 0.68
CA THR A 89 -16.32 0.27 0.60
C THR A 89 -16.49 -0.97 -0.27
N ASN A 90 -15.53 -1.23 -1.16
CA ASN A 90 -15.49 -2.42 -2.00
C ASN A 90 -14.75 -3.60 -1.35
N GLY A 91 -14.29 -3.45 -0.10
CA GLY A 91 -13.51 -4.47 0.62
C GLY A 91 -12.02 -4.46 0.32
N ALA A 92 -11.54 -3.59 -0.58
CA ALA A 92 -10.13 -3.38 -0.81
C ALA A 92 -9.48 -2.63 0.35
N ARG A 93 -8.16 -2.70 0.43
CA ARG A 93 -7.35 -1.94 1.39
C ARG A 93 -6.50 -0.93 0.64
N LEU A 94 -6.45 0.28 1.15
CA LEU A 94 -5.56 1.35 0.67
C LEU A 94 -4.69 1.80 1.84
N TYR A 95 -3.38 1.76 1.67
CA TYR A 95 -2.44 2.01 2.77
C TYR A 95 -1.07 2.46 2.25
N VAL A 96 -0.19 2.80 3.17
CA VAL A 96 1.22 3.09 2.86
C VAL A 96 2.04 1.86 3.20
N ASP A 97 2.79 1.35 2.22
CA ASP A 97 3.81 0.33 2.42
C ASP A 97 5.16 0.82 1.91
N HIS A 98 6.20 0.76 2.75
CA HIS A 98 7.58 1.15 2.40
C HIS A 98 7.70 2.48 1.62
N ALA A 99 6.91 3.47 1.99
CA ALA A 99 6.85 4.78 1.35
C ALA A 99 6.12 4.82 -0.02
N HIS A 100 5.38 3.77 -0.39
CA HIS A 100 4.52 3.73 -1.56
C HIS A 100 3.05 3.68 -1.16
N PRO A 101 2.14 4.37 -1.85
CA PRO A 101 0.72 4.09 -1.69
C PRO A 101 0.41 2.75 -2.35
N GLU A 102 -0.23 1.86 -1.61
CA GLU A 102 -0.53 0.52 -2.04
C GLU A 102 -2.03 0.24 -2.00
N TYR A 103 -2.49 -0.48 -3.01
CA TYR A 103 -3.86 -0.96 -3.10
C TYR A 103 -3.88 -2.48 -3.11
N SER A 104 -4.44 -3.08 -2.04
CA SER A 104 -4.75 -4.50 -1.99
C SER A 104 -6.19 -4.73 -2.44
N SER A 105 -6.37 -5.50 -3.49
CA SER A 105 -7.69 -5.84 -4.02
C SER A 105 -8.51 -6.67 -3.03
N PRO A 106 -9.85 -6.67 -3.15
CA PRO A 106 -10.65 -7.71 -2.51
C PRO A 106 -10.23 -9.10 -3.01
N GLU A 107 -10.39 -10.09 -2.15
CA GLU A 107 -10.20 -11.48 -2.52
C GLU A 107 -11.25 -11.93 -3.54
N VAL A 108 -10.81 -12.64 -4.57
CA VAL A 108 -11.64 -13.09 -5.67
C VAL A 108 -11.39 -14.54 -6.03
N THR A 109 -12.30 -15.13 -6.82
CA THR A 109 -12.20 -16.54 -7.24
C THR A 109 -12.08 -16.71 -8.74
N THR A 110 -12.11 -15.62 -9.51
CA THR A 110 -11.96 -15.66 -10.97
C THR A 110 -10.89 -14.68 -11.45
N PRO A 111 -10.15 -15.01 -12.51
CA PRO A 111 -9.16 -14.10 -13.09
C PRO A 111 -9.78 -12.79 -13.61
N ARG A 112 -11.03 -12.84 -14.10
CA ARG A 112 -11.75 -11.64 -14.56
C ARG A 112 -11.97 -10.66 -13.42
N ASP A 113 -12.38 -11.16 -12.25
CA ASP A 113 -12.61 -10.31 -11.08
C ASP A 113 -11.28 -9.73 -10.58
N ALA A 114 -10.19 -10.50 -10.61
CA ALA A 114 -8.87 -10.00 -10.26
C ALA A 114 -8.47 -8.80 -11.13
N VAL A 115 -8.62 -8.89 -12.45
CA VAL A 115 -8.37 -7.75 -13.37
C VAL A 115 -9.31 -6.58 -13.08
N THR A 116 -10.58 -6.85 -12.78
CA THR A 116 -11.57 -5.81 -12.50
C THR A 116 -11.19 -5.02 -11.25
N TRP A 117 -10.76 -5.70 -10.18
CA TRP A 117 -10.40 -5.05 -8.94
C TRP A 117 -9.02 -4.39 -8.99
N ASP A 118 -8.06 -4.90 -9.77
CA ASP A 118 -6.81 -4.17 -10.04
C ASP A 118 -7.09 -2.86 -10.77
N ARG A 119 -7.98 -2.88 -11.77
CA ARG A 119 -8.44 -1.65 -12.45
C ARG A 119 -9.20 -0.69 -11.52
N ALA A 120 -9.96 -1.20 -10.56
CA ALA A 120 -10.59 -0.37 -9.56
C ALA A 120 -9.54 0.37 -8.69
N GLY A 121 -8.42 -0.28 -8.36
CA GLY A 121 -7.29 0.35 -7.68
C GLY A 121 -6.72 1.54 -8.47
N GLU A 122 -6.55 1.39 -9.78
CA GLU A 122 -6.11 2.51 -10.63
C GLU A 122 -7.09 3.70 -10.58
N LEU A 123 -8.39 3.44 -10.53
CA LEU A 123 -9.39 4.51 -10.41
C LEU A 123 -9.33 5.21 -9.04
N VAL A 124 -9.10 4.46 -7.97
CA VAL A 124 -8.88 5.00 -6.62
C VAL A 124 -7.68 5.94 -6.61
N MET A 125 -6.54 5.49 -7.15
CA MET A 125 -5.31 6.29 -7.23
C MET A 125 -5.50 7.54 -8.09
N ARG A 126 -6.14 7.41 -9.24
CA ARG A 126 -6.43 8.55 -10.13
C ARG A 126 -7.32 9.60 -9.45
N GLU A 127 -8.31 9.18 -8.69
CA GLU A 127 -9.17 10.12 -7.96
C GLU A 127 -8.39 10.85 -6.86
N ALA A 128 -7.54 10.15 -6.10
CA ALA A 128 -6.69 10.77 -5.09
C ALA A 128 -5.77 11.83 -5.72
N VAL A 129 -5.07 11.47 -6.81
CA VAL A 129 -4.19 12.40 -7.54
C VAL A 129 -4.95 13.61 -8.08
N ALA A 130 -6.13 13.41 -8.66
CA ALA A 130 -6.93 14.51 -9.19
C ALA A 130 -7.35 15.52 -8.10
N ARG A 131 -7.60 15.05 -6.88
CA ARG A 131 -7.90 15.91 -5.74
C ARG A 131 -6.66 16.65 -5.23
N LEU A 132 -5.53 15.94 -5.11
CA LEU A 132 -4.26 16.55 -4.71
C LEU A 132 -3.75 17.57 -5.72
N ALA A 133 -4.04 17.40 -7.00
CA ALA A 133 -3.69 18.38 -8.04
C ALA A 133 -4.34 19.77 -7.85
N THR A 134 -5.39 19.86 -7.03
CA THR A 134 -5.99 21.16 -6.65
C THR A 134 -5.14 21.94 -5.63
N MET A 135 -4.15 21.29 -5.05
CA MET A 135 -3.20 21.85 -4.08
C MET A 135 -1.76 21.69 -4.60
N PRO A 136 -1.21 22.68 -5.33
CA PRO A 136 0.15 22.61 -5.84
C PRO A 136 1.18 22.32 -4.71
N PRO A 137 2.21 21.51 -5.01
CA PRO A 137 2.65 21.04 -6.34
C PRO A 137 1.91 19.78 -6.85
N GLY A 138 0.99 19.21 -6.11
CA GLY A 138 0.34 17.95 -6.46
C GLY A 138 1.27 16.74 -6.34
N ILE A 139 0.78 15.58 -6.79
CA ILE A 139 1.52 14.30 -6.73
C ILE A 139 1.33 13.57 -8.06
N ASN A 140 2.39 12.93 -8.55
CA ASN A 140 2.34 11.98 -9.65
C ASN A 140 2.53 10.56 -9.13
N LEU A 141 1.67 9.64 -9.57
CA LEU A 141 1.78 8.22 -9.29
C LEU A 141 2.15 7.44 -10.55
N TYR A 142 2.95 6.40 -10.38
CA TYR A 142 3.41 5.54 -11.45
C TYR A 142 3.12 4.08 -11.10
N LYS A 143 2.50 3.36 -12.03
CA LYS A 143 2.33 1.91 -11.97
C LYS A 143 3.40 1.27 -12.85
N ASN A 144 4.59 1.12 -12.29
CA ASN A 144 5.75 0.51 -12.92
C ASN A 144 6.57 -0.20 -11.82
N ASN A 145 7.64 -0.89 -12.17
CA ASN A 145 8.33 -1.77 -11.22
C ASN A 145 9.66 -1.19 -10.68
N THR A 146 9.99 0.05 -10.99
CA THR A 146 11.27 0.63 -10.56
C THR A 146 11.21 2.15 -10.54
N ASP A 147 11.93 2.73 -9.58
CA ASP A 147 12.16 4.17 -9.50
C ASP A 147 13.27 4.67 -10.44
N GLY A 148 13.94 3.75 -11.15
CA GLY A 148 15.09 4.07 -12.00
C GLY A 148 16.37 4.41 -11.23
N LYS A 149 16.38 4.28 -9.90
CA LYS A 149 17.51 4.60 -9.01
C LYS A 149 18.04 3.38 -8.27
N GLY A 150 17.52 2.18 -8.57
CA GLY A 150 17.94 0.92 -7.96
C GLY A 150 16.96 0.34 -6.96
N SER A 151 15.89 1.05 -6.60
CA SER A 151 14.79 0.48 -5.81
C SER A 151 13.71 -0.08 -6.73
N SER A 152 13.12 -1.19 -6.33
CA SER A 152 11.98 -1.80 -6.99
C SER A 152 10.76 -1.74 -6.07
N TYR A 153 9.62 -1.61 -6.67
CA TYR A 153 8.30 -1.80 -6.07
C TYR A 153 7.44 -2.53 -7.10
N GLY A 154 6.37 -3.17 -6.66
CA GLY A 154 5.78 -4.13 -7.56
C GLY A 154 4.32 -4.45 -7.33
N THR A 155 3.98 -5.59 -7.86
CA THR A 155 2.67 -6.20 -7.68
C THR A 155 2.87 -7.58 -7.08
N HIS A 156 2.18 -7.85 -5.98
CA HIS A 156 2.12 -9.16 -5.36
C HIS A 156 0.83 -9.86 -5.77
N GLU A 157 0.95 -11.11 -6.18
CA GLU A 157 -0.19 -11.97 -6.46
C GLU A 157 -0.25 -13.09 -5.41
N ASN A 158 -1.32 -13.10 -4.62
CA ASN A 158 -1.52 -14.06 -3.55
C ASN A 158 -2.55 -15.11 -3.97
N TYR A 159 -2.18 -16.39 -3.86
CA TYR A 159 -3.03 -17.51 -4.24
C TYR A 159 -3.20 -18.48 -3.06
N LEU A 160 -4.45 -18.73 -2.66
CA LEU A 160 -4.74 -19.76 -1.68
C LEU A 160 -4.56 -21.14 -2.32
N MET A 161 -3.58 -21.89 -1.82
CA MET A 161 -3.27 -23.25 -2.28
C MET A 161 -3.72 -24.28 -1.24
N SER A 162 -4.21 -25.43 -1.70
CA SER A 162 -4.38 -26.58 -0.81
C SER A 162 -3.02 -27.09 -0.35
N ARG A 163 -2.90 -27.41 0.93
CA ARG A 163 -1.74 -28.10 1.51
C ARG A 163 -1.76 -29.57 1.12
#